data_f766634b419ffbef0223f27eb75d5f14
#
_entry.id   f766634b419ffbef0223f27eb75d5f14
#
_cell.length_a   1.000
_cell.length_b   1.000
_cell.length_c   1.000
_cell.angle_alpha   90.00
_cell.angle_beta   90.00
_cell.angle_gamma   90.00
#
_symmetry.space_group_name_H-M   'P 1'
#
loop_
_entity.id
_entity.type
_entity.pdbx_description
1 polymer ?
#
loop_
_entity_poly.entity_id
_entity_poly.type
_entity_poly.pdbx_seq_one_letter_code
_entity_poly.pdbx_strand_id
1 'polypeptide(L)'
;MRRKKPPTDAERRAHLRRHGRITEGVILESEIRAGEEIVYYLYTLNGVDFESSERLDVAQRTDRLKYAPGQKVNVRFNPRNQGDSTLE
;
A
#
# COMPACT_ATOMS: atom_id res chain seq x y z
N MET A 1 18.69 28.76 2.72
CA MET A 1 17.63 28.06 1.98
C MET A 1 17.20 26.80 2.75
N ARG A 2 15.94 26.69 3.07
CA ARG A 2 15.44 25.53 3.78
C ARG A 2 15.12 24.42 2.79
N ARG A 3 15.65 23.24 3.03
CA ARG A 3 15.22 22.05 2.29
C ARG A 3 13.92 21.55 2.89
N LYS A 4 12.95 21.30 2.04
CA LYS A 4 11.73 20.59 2.43
C LYS A 4 12.12 19.17 2.83
N LYS A 5 11.74 18.74 4.02
CA LYS A 5 11.89 17.34 4.40
C LYS A 5 10.96 16.49 3.55
N PRO A 6 11.41 15.33 3.06
CA PRO A 6 10.50 14.41 2.40
C PRO A 6 9.41 13.97 3.37
N PRO A 7 8.20 13.66 2.90
CA PRO A 7 7.15 13.17 3.76
C PRO A 7 7.55 11.83 4.39
N THR A 8 7.10 11.61 5.62
CA THR A 8 7.24 10.31 6.25
C THR A 8 6.36 9.30 5.52
N ASP A 9 6.60 8.00 5.75
CA ASP A 9 5.75 6.97 5.17
C ASP A 9 4.29 7.13 5.59
N ALA A 10 4.04 7.45 6.86
CA ALA A 10 2.70 7.69 7.36
C ALA A 10 2.02 8.87 6.66
N GLU A 11 2.76 9.95 6.43
CA GLU A 11 2.24 11.12 5.73
C GLU A 11 1.96 10.82 4.26
N ARG A 12 2.84 10.07 3.59
CA ARG A 12 2.66 9.63 2.21
C ARG A 12 1.40 8.79 2.08
N ARG A 13 1.22 7.83 2.97
CA ARG A 13 0.05 6.94 2.97
C ARG A 13 -1.24 7.71 3.23
N ALA A 14 -1.22 8.63 4.19
CA ALA A 14 -2.38 9.47 4.48
C ALA A 14 -2.76 10.34 3.28
N HIS A 15 -1.76 10.92 2.60
CA HIS A 15 -1.99 11.71 1.38
C HIS A 15 -2.63 10.87 0.28
N LEU A 16 -2.11 9.68 0.04
CA LEU A 16 -2.65 8.77 -0.98
C LEU A 16 -4.08 8.33 -0.65
N ARG A 17 -4.38 8.07 0.61
CA ARG A 17 -5.74 7.70 1.03
C ARG A 17 -6.74 8.82 0.81
N ARG A 18 -6.30 10.07 0.84
CA ARG A 18 -7.15 11.24 0.64
C ARG A 18 -7.27 11.66 -0.81
N HIS A 19 -6.18 11.59 -1.57
CA HIS A 19 -6.07 12.18 -2.91
C HIS A 19 -5.72 11.17 -4.00
N GLY A 20 -5.31 9.95 -3.64
CA GLY A 20 -5.00 8.91 -4.60
C GLY A 20 -6.25 8.36 -5.27
N ARG A 21 -6.04 7.73 -6.43
CA ARG A 21 -7.09 7.00 -7.12
C ARG A 21 -7.17 5.59 -6.57
N ILE A 22 -8.36 5.01 -6.61
CA ILE A 22 -8.60 3.64 -6.15
C ILE A 22 -8.52 2.68 -7.31
N THR A 23 -7.84 1.56 -7.08
CA THR A 23 -7.92 0.39 -7.96
C THR A 23 -7.97 -0.87 -7.11
N GLU A 24 -8.38 -1.98 -7.70
CA GLU A 24 -8.37 -3.26 -7.01
C GLU A 24 -7.00 -3.91 -7.14
N GLY A 25 -6.52 -4.47 -6.03
CA GLY A 25 -5.31 -5.26 -6.01
C GLY A 25 -5.56 -6.60 -5.35
N VAL A 26 -4.53 -7.41 -5.30
CA VAL A 26 -4.56 -8.72 -4.64
C VAL A 26 -3.33 -8.86 -3.75
N ILE A 27 -3.52 -9.43 -2.57
CA ILE A 27 -2.42 -9.75 -1.67
C ILE A 27 -1.73 -11.00 -2.19
N LEU A 28 -0.43 -10.92 -2.43
CA LEU A 28 0.38 -12.04 -2.90
C LEU A 28 0.91 -12.87 -1.74
N GLU A 29 1.54 -12.22 -0.78
CA GLU A 29 2.21 -12.85 0.34
C GLU A 29 2.17 -11.96 1.56
N SER A 30 2.37 -12.58 2.72
CA SER A 30 2.53 -11.90 4.00
C SER A 30 3.73 -12.54 4.73
N GLU A 31 4.54 -11.71 5.36
CA GLU A 31 5.65 -12.20 6.18
C GLU A 31 5.76 -11.39 7.47
N ILE A 32 6.30 -12.02 8.51
CA ILE A 32 6.62 -11.34 9.76
C ILE A 32 8.13 -11.13 9.79
N ARG A 33 8.52 -9.87 9.98
CA ARG A 33 9.93 -9.50 10.04
C ARG A 33 10.13 -8.52 11.19
N ALA A 34 10.97 -8.89 12.13
CA ALA A 34 11.25 -8.08 13.33
C ALA A 34 9.96 -7.67 14.08
N GLY A 35 8.99 -8.59 14.17
CA GLY A 35 7.72 -8.34 14.86
C GLY A 35 6.71 -7.52 14.06
N GLU A 36 7.04 -7.14 12.84
CA GLU A 36 6.14 -6.39 11.96
C GLU A 36 5.62 -7.27 10.84
N GLU A 37 4.38 -7.04 10.44
CA GLU A 37 3.79 -7.75 9.32
C GLU A 37 3.93 -6.93 8.04
N ILE A 38 4.53 -7.53 7.02
CA ILE A 38 4.73 -6.93 5.70
C ILE A 38 3.91 -7.75 4.71
N VAL A 39 3.07 -7.07 3.93
CA VAL A 39 2.31 -7.70 2.86
C VAL A 39 2.81 -7.23 1.52
N TYR A 40 2.81 -8.15 0.56
CA TYR A 40 3.17 -7.89 -0.84
C TYR A 40 1.89 -7.95 -1.64
N TYR A 41 1.69 -6.98 -2.50
CA TYR A 41 0.44 -6.89 -3.27
C TYR A 41 0.71 -6.49 -4.72
N LEU A 42 -0.24 -6.85 -5.57
CA LEU A 42 -0.19 -6.61 -7.01
C LEU A 42 -1.43 -5.83 -7.42
N TYR A 43 -1.26 -4.86 -8.29
CA TYR A 43 -2.37 -4.19 -8.96
C TYR A 43 -1.97 -3.89 -10.41
N THR A 44 -2.97 -3.80 -11.29
CA THR A 44 -2.76 -3.63 -12.72
C THR A 44 -3.44 -2.36 -13.19
N LEU A 45 -2.70 -1.52 -13.90
CA LEU A 45 -3.21 -0.28 -14.49
C LEU A 45 -2.88 -0.26 -15.97
N ASN A 46 -3.92 -0.17 -16.81
CA ASN A 46 -3.75 -0.11 -18.27
C ASN A 46 -2.86 -1.23 -18.81
N GLY A 47 -3.04 -2.45 -18.29
CA GLY A 47 -2.28 -3.61 -18.73
C GLY A 47 -0.87 -3.71 -18.16
N VAL A 48 -0.47 -2.81 -17.27
CA VAL A 48 0.83 -2.84 -16.61
C VAL A 48 0.66 -3.29 -15.16
N ASP A 49 1.40 -4.32 -14.79
CA ASP A 49 1.39 -4.84 -13.42
C ASP A 49 2.35 -4.08 -12.53
N PHE A 50 1.87 -3.69 -11.35
CA PHE A 50 2.68 -3.07 -10.31
C PHE A 50 2.67 -3.97 -9.08
N GLU A 51 3.86 -4.26 -8.58
CA GLU A 51 4.03 -5.02 -7.37
C GLU A 51 4.64 -4.12 -6.32
N SER A 52 4.10 -4.16 -5.10
CA SER A 52 4.56 -3.31 -4.01
C SER A 52 4.46 -4.05 -2.68
N SER A 53 5.02 -3.47 -1.66
CA SER A 53 4.94 -4.01 -0.30
C SER A 53 4.58 -2.91 0.67
N GLU A 54 3.94 -3.31 1.76
CA GLU A 54 3.56 -2.37 2.80
C GLU A 54 3.62 -3.05 4.17
N ARG A 55 4.15 -2.32 5.13
CA ARG A 55 4.09 -2.72 6.52
C ARG A 55 2.71 -2.34 7.05
N LEU A 56 2.00 -3.31 7.60
CA LEU A 56 0.68 -3.07 8.18
C LEU A 56 0.80 -2.30 9.49
N ASP A 57 -0.04 -1.29 9.66
CA ASP A 57 -0.14 -0.58 10.95
C ASP A 57 -0.99 -1.40 11.94
N VAL A 58 -1.09 -0.92 13.17
CA VAL A 58 -1.82 -1.63 14.22
C VAL A 58 -3.28 -1.86 13.84
N ALA A 59 -3.93 -0.84 13.27
CA ALA A 59 -5.34 -0.95 12.85
C ALA A 59 -5.53 -2.00 11.75
N GLN A 60 -4.64 -2.03 10.76
CA GLN A 60 -4.68 -3.01 9.68
C GLN A 60 -4.44 -4.43 10.19
N ARG A 61 -3.58 -4.60 11.17
CA ARG A 61 -3.25 -5.91 11.73
C ARG A 61 -4.39 -6.54 12.51
N THR A 62 -5.39 -5.78 12.92
CA THR A 62 -6.57 -6.32 13.61
C THR A 62 -7.51 -7.05 12.67
N ASP A 63 -7.42 -6.80 11.36
CA ASP A 63 -8.24 -7.46 10.35
C ASP A 63 -7.37 -8.40 9.50
N ARG A 64 -7.06 -9.55 10.07
CA ARG A 64 -6.15 -10.53 9.43
C ARG A 64 -6.67 -11.07 8.12
N LEU A 65 -7.99 -11.24 7.99
CA LEU A 65 -8.58 -11.82 6.78
C LEU A 65 -8.50 -10.86 5.60
N LYS A 66 -8.61 -9.57 5.87
CA LYS A 66 -8.58 -8.55 4.81
C LYS A 66 -7.27 -8.55 4.03
N TYR A 67 -6.16 -8.84 4.70
CA TYR A 67 -4.82 -8.79 4.10
C TYR A 67 -4.18 -10.18 3.95
N ALA A 68 -4.98 -11.24 4.01
CA ALA A 68 -4.47 -12.58 3.81
C ALA A 68 -4.11 -12.82 2.33
N PRO A 69 -3.10 -13.65 2.04
CA PRO A 69 -2.75 -13.99 0.66
C PRO A 69 -3.95 -14.45 -0.15
N GLY A 70 -4.07 -13.92 -1.36
CA GLY A 70 -5.20 -14.19 -2.26
C GLY A 70 -6.39 -13.26 -2.09
N GLN A 71 -6.42 -12.45 -1.05
CA GLN A 71 -7.53 -11.51 -0.82
C GLN A 71 -7.42 -10.31 -1.75
N LYS A 72 -8.57 -9.85 -2.22
CA LYS A 72 -8.67 -8.60 -2.98
C LYS A 72 -8.68 -7.45 -1.99
N VAL A 73 -7.99 -6.37 -2.36
CA VAL A 73 -7.86 -5.17 -1.53
C VAL A 73 -8.03 -3.93 -2.39
N ASN A 74 -8.40 -2.85 -1.75
CA ASN A 74 -8.40 -1.54 -2.41
C ASN A 74 -7.01 -0.92 -2.28
N VAL A 75 -6.47 -0.49 -3.41
CA VAL A 75 -5.17 0.17 -3.50
C VAL A 75 -5.40 1.62 -3.89
N ARG A 76 -4.78 2.53 -3.17
CA ARG A 76 -4.72 3.95 -3.54
C ARG A 76 -3.38 4.22 -4.19
N PHE A 77 -3.39 4.84 -5.36
CA PHE A 77 -2.15 5.12 -6.08
C PHE A 77 -2.11 6.56 -6.56
N ASN A 78 -0.89 7.06 -6.75
CA ASN A 78 -0.66 8.39 -7.28
C ASN A 78 -0.79 8.34 -8.82
N PRO A 79 -1.74 9.06 -9.42
CA PRO A 79 -1.91 9.01 -10.88
C PRO A 79 -0.71 9.55 -11.67
N ARG A 80 0.14 10.35 -11.02
CA ARG A 80 1.36 10.88 -11.63
C ARG A 80 2.57 9.98 -11.46
N ASN A 81 2.50 9.06 -10.50
CA ASN A 81 3.52 8.06 -10.24
C ASN A 81 2.83 6.78 -9.81
N GLN A 82 2.42 6.00 -10.79
CA GLN A 82 1.50 4.87 -10.58
C GLN A 82 2.08 3.77 -9.69
N GLY A 83 3.39 3.68 -9.55
CA GLY A 83 4.03 2.76 -8.63
C GLY A 83 3.99 3.21 -7.17
N ASP A 84 3.65 4.46 -6.90
CA ASP A 84 3.51 4.99 -5.55
C ASP A 84 2.09 4.71 -5.05
N SER A 85 1.97 3.79 -4.11
CA SER A 85 0.67 3.27 -3.67
C SER A 85 0.64 2.95 -2.18
N THR A 86 -0.57 2.74 -1.68
CA THR A 86 -0.81 2.26 -0.32
C THR A 86 -2.08 1.44 -0.29
N LEU A 87 -2.20 0.57 0.69
CA LEU A 87 -3.42 -0.19 0.95
C LEU A 87 -4.42 0.67 1.74
N GLU A 88 -5.66 0.54 1.38
CA GLU A 88 -6.74 1.23 2.07
C GLU A 88 -7.27 0.44 3.27
#